data_3f210cb7d8af1dc1ff026fc55e174058
#
_entry.id   3f210cb7d8af1dc1ff026fc55e174058
#
_cell.length_a   1.000
_cell.length_b   1.000
_cell.length_c   1.000
_cell.angle_alpha   90.00
_cell.angle_beta   90.00
_cell.angle_gamma   90.00
#
_symmetry.space_group_name_H-M   'P 1'
#
loop_
_entity.id
_entity.type
_entity.pdbx_description
1 polymer ?
#
loop_
_entity_poly.entity_id
_entity_poly.type
_entity_poly.pdbx_seq_one_letter_code
_entity_poly.pdbx_strand_id
1 'polypeptide(L)'
;MHILVATDASWTLDELRSALETTDTRFTVCSDGRDVAGAVKADPPDIAVLDLQVGSMGGMATTMSLRLDESSGLLPRVPVVMLLDRSVDIHLAKRSAADGWLIKPLDPLRIRRAVTTVIAGGTYTEGLPEAAAPDTAVDAPDAANAPDAGDGPSDPAPGAESPTGETATTG
;
A
#
# COMPACT_ATOMS: atom_id res chain seq x y z
N MET A 1 -11.76 -18.86 12.09
CA MET A 1 -10.84 -17.95 11.36
C MET A 1 -9.55 -18.69 11.07
N HIS A 2 -9.08 -18.65 9.83
CA HIS A 2 -7.81 -19.26 9.42
C HIS A 2 -6.75 -18.18 9.13
N ILE A 3 -5.67 -18.20 9.87
CA ILE A 3 -4.57 -17.22 9.78
C ILE A 3 -3.31 -17.94 9.29
N LEU A 4 -2.74 -17.48 8.19
CA LEU A 4 -1.41 -17.88 7.78
C LEU A 4 -0.40 -16.89 8.36
N VAL A 5 0.63 -17.40 9.02
CA VAL A 5 1.73 -16.58 9.56
C VAL A 5 3.03 -17.01 8.90
N ALA A 6 3.75 -16.09 8.29
CA ALA A 6 5.08 -16.33 7.77
C ALA A 6 6.10 -15.53 8.59
N THR A 7 6.86 -16.23 9.41
CA THR A 7 7.94 -15.70 10.24
C THR A 7 8.89 -16.82 10.65
N ASP A 8 10.17 -16.54 10.73
CA ASP A 8 11.20 -17.42 11.29
C ASP A 8 11.51 -17.12 12.77
N ALA A 9 10.89 -16.04 13.30
CA ALA A 9 11.04 -15.62 14.68
C ALA A 9 9.93 -16.23 15.57
N SER A 10 10.30 -17.18 16.44
CA SER A 10 9.34 -17.84 17.35
C SER A 10 8.60 -16.84 18.26
N TRP A 11 9.29 -15.81 18.75
CA TRP A 11 8.70 -14.79 19.60
C TRP A 11 7.62 -13.96 18.87
N THR A 12 7.80 -13.65 17.59
CA THR A 12 6.76 -12.99 16.78
C THR A 12 5.52 -13.89 16.64
N LEU A 13 5.74 -15.19 16.41
CA LEU A 13 4.64 -16.16 16.35
C LEU A 13 3.88 -16.25 17.68
N ASP A 14 4.60 -16.27 18.81
CA ASP A 14 3.99 -16.32 20.14
C ASP A 14 3.17 -15.08 20.45
N GLU A 15 3.64 -13.88 20.08
CA GLU A 15 2.89 -12.63 20.19
C GLU A 15 1.61 -12.65 19.35
N LEU A 16 1.69 -13.11 18.09
CA LEU A 16 0.52 -13.21 17.22
C LEU A 16 -0.49 -14.23 17.74
N ARG A 17 -0.04 -15.40 18.20
CA ARG A 17 -0.91 -16.40 18.82
C ARG A 17 -1.59 -15.87 20.06
N SER A 18 -0.83 -15.28 20.99
CA SER A 18 -1.37 -14.67 22.20
C SER A 18 -2.44 -13.61 21.93
N ALA A 19 -2.26 -12.84 20.84
CA ALA A 19 -3.22 -11.81 20.45
C ALA A 19 -4.46 -12.35 19.76
N LEU A 20 -4.34 -13.39 18.91
CA LEU A 20 -5.35 -13.80 17.94
C LEU A 20 -5.96 -15.17 18.23
N GLU A 21 -5.38 -15.96 19.14
CA GLU A 21 -5.87 -17.30 19.46
C GLU A 21 -7.24 -17.24 20.13
N THR A 22 -8.17 -17.97 19.55
CA THR A 22 -9.51 -18.22 20.09
C THR A 22 -9.88 -19.69 19.82
N THR A 23 -10.98 -20.18 20.38
CA THR A 23 -11.45 -21.55 20.17
C THR A 23 -11.58 -21.90 18.67
N ASP A 24 -11.90 -20.92 17.83
CA ASP A 24 -12.16 -21.11 16.40
C ASP A 24 -11.04 -20.60 15.49
N THR A 25 -9.88 -20.26 16.08
CA THR A 25 -8.74 -19.79 15.30
C THR A 25 -7.80 -20.94 14.94
N ARG A 26 -7.49 -21.05 13.65
CA ARG A 26 -6.51 -22.00 13.13
C ARG A 26 -5.33 -21.24 12.54
N PHE A 27 -4.12 -21.70 12.85
CA PHE A 27 -2.89 -21.13 12.33
C PHE A 27 -2.20 -22.10 11.37
N THR A 28 -1.80 -21.58 10.21
CA THR A 28 -0.81 -22.19 9.32
C THR A 28 0.47 -21.37 9.43
N VAL A 29 1.58 -22.03 9.76
CA VAL A 29 2.87 -21.35 9.99
C VAL A 29 3.85 -21.74 8.90
N CYS A 30 4.44 -20.74 8.24
CA CYS A 30 5.53 -20.89 7.29
C CYS A 30 6.78 -20.20 7.88
N SER A 31 7.90 -20.93 7.94
CA SER A 31 9.20 -20.35 8.34
C SER A 31 9.98 -19.77 7.18
N ASP A 32 9.50 -19.98 5.96
CA ASP A 32 10.11 -19.48 4.72
C ASP A 32 9.01 -18.84 3.84
N GLY A 33 9.31 -17.67 3.30
CA GLY A 33 8.38 -16.96 2.42
C GLY A 33 8.03 -17.72 1.12
N ARG A 34 8.91 -18.63 0.66
CA ARG A 34 8.66 -19.46 -0.52
C ARG A 34 7.54 -20.47 -0.33
N ASP A 35 7.28 -20.88 0.92
CA ASP A 35 6.25 -21.88 1.22
C ASP A 35 4.85 -21.29 1.23
N VAL A 36 4.75 -19.96 1.34
CA VAL A 36 3.47 -19.25 1.53
C VAL A 36 2.51 -19.48 0.38
N ALA A 37 2.96 -19.33 -0.87
CA ALA A 37 2.10 -19.53 -2.04
C ALA A 37 1.55 -20.96 -2.13
N GLY A 38 2.39 -21.95 -1.79
CA GLY A 38 2.00 -23.36 -1.70
C GLY A 38 0.97 -23.61 -0.59
N ALA A 39 1.16 -23.00 0.57
CA ALA A 39 0.24 -23.11 1.70
C ALA A 39 -1.13 -22.46 1.37
N VAL A 40 -1.13 -21.27 0.75
CA VAL A 40 -2.36 -20.59 0.29
C VAL A 40 -3.10 -21.44 -0.75
N LYS A 41 -2.37 -22.07 -1.67
CA LYS A 41 -2.98 -22.93 -2.69
C LYS A 41 -3.62 -24.18 -2.11
N ALA A 42 -2.98 -24.77 -1.10
CA ALA A 42 -3.48 -25.98 -0.46
C ALA A 42 -4.71 -25.71 0.42
N ASP A 43 -4.71 -24.62 1.14
CA ASP A 43 -5.77 -24.26 2.09
C ASP A 43 -5.81 -22.72 2.27
N PRO A 44 -6.64 -22.02 1.49
CA PRO A 44 -6.69 -20.56 1.50
C PRO A 44 -7.03 -20.00 2.89
N PRO A 45 -6.18 -19.11 3.47
CA PRO A 45 -6.48 -18.47 4.73
C PRO A 45 -7.41 -17.27 4.58
N ASP A 46 -8.06 -16.88 5.68
CA ASP A 46 -8.84 -15.64 5.74
C ASP A 46 -7.91 -14.40 5.71
N ILE A 47 -6.67 -14.54 6.19
CA ILE A 47 -5.65 -13.50 6.21
C ILE A 47 -4.25 -14.12 6.28
N ALA A 48 -3.28 -13.45 5.67
CA ALA A 48 -1.86 -13.74 5.82
C ALA A 48 -1.16 -12.61 6.59
N VAL A 49 -0.40 -12.98 7.62
CA VAL A 49 0.47 -12.08 8.39
C VAL A 49 1.90 -12.43 8.06
N LEU A 50 2.59 -11.53 7.38
CA LEU A 50 3.93 -11.77 6.82
C LEU A 50 4.97 -10.89 7.50
N ASP A 51 5.97 -11.50 8.12
CA ASP A 51 7.13 -10.77 8.62
C ASP A 51 7.96 -10.26 7.43
N LEU A 52 8.34 -8.98 7.43
CA LEU A 52 9.19 -8.41 6.38
C LEU A 52 10.50 -9.18 6.24
N GLN A 53 11.06 -9.65 7.37
CA GLN A 53 12.35 -10.32 7.46
C GLN A 53 12.26 -11.86 7.38
N VAL A 54 11.07 -12.42 7.06
CA VAL A 54 10.96 -13.89 6.95
C VAL A 54 12.00 -14.46 5.99
N GLY A 55 12.61 -15.60 6.39
CA GLY A 55 13.75 -16.17 5.70
C GLY A 55 13.56 -16.45 4.21
N SER A 56 14.66 -16.54 3.49
CA SER A 56 14.83 -16.84 2.06
C SER A 56 14.12 -15.86 1.12
N MET A 57 12.81 -15.74 1.19
CA MET A 57 12.01 -14.81 0.44
C MET A 57 11.28 -13.90 1.42
N GLY A 58 11.76 -12.68 1.58
CA GLY A 58 11.19 -11.70 2.52
C GLY A 58 9.72 -11.38 2.27
N GLY A 59 9.03 -10.85 3.29
CA GLY A 59 7.60 -10.58 3.25
C GLY A 59 7.15 -9.70 2.08
N MET A 60 7.98 -8.73 1.66
CA MET A 60 7.69 -7.91 0.48
C MET A 60 7.59 -8.75 -0.80
N ALA A 61 8.61 -9.56 -1.08
CA ALA A 61 8.65 -10.39 -2.28
C ALA A 61 7.54 -11.46 -2.25
N THR A 62 7.30 -12.04 -1.08
CA THR A 62 6.19 -12.98 -0.85
C THR A 62 4.84 -12.35 -1.17
N THR A 63 4.58 -11.13 -0.67
CA THR A 63 3.33 -10.41 -0.96
C THR A 63 3.19 -10.13 -2.46
N MET A 64 4.25 -9.67 -3.12
CA MET A 64 4.23 -9.41 -4.57
C MET A 64 3.95 -10.69 -5.37
N SER A 65 4.53 -11.83 -4.97
CA SER A 65 4.24 -13.13 -5.58
C SER A 65 2.77 -13.50 -5.43
N LEU A 66 2.20 -13.36 -4.23
CA LEU A 66 0.77 -13.60 -4.00
C LEU A 66 -0.11 -12.71 -4.88
N ARG A 67 0.22 -11.42 -5.04
CA ARG A 67 -0.54 -10.50 -5.91
C ARG A 67 -0.45 -10.88 -7.39
N LEU A 68 0.72 -11.36 -7.83
CA LEU A 68 0.89 -11.85 -9.20
C LEU A 68 0.05 -13.10 -9.46
N ASP A 69 0.12 -14.08 -8.55
CA ASP A 69 -0.64 -15.33 -8.66
C ASP A 69 -2.16 -15.08 -8.58
N GLU A 70 -2.59 -14.14 -7.75
CA GLU A 70 -3.96 -13.67 -7.67
C GLU A 70 -4.42 -13.04 -9.00
N SER A 71 -3.62 -12.13 -9.57
CA SER A 71 -3.95 -11.45 -10.82
C SER A 71 -4.03 -12.39 -12.02
N SER A 72 -3.27 -13.49 -11.97
CA SER A 72 -3.29 -14.56 -13.00
C SER A 72 -4.39 -15.61 -12.78
N GLY A 73 -5.13 -15.52 -11.67
CA GLY A 73 -6.16 -16.49 -11.29
C GLY A 73 -5.62 -17.82 -10.75
N LEU A 74 -4.34 -17.89 -10.42
CA LEU A 74 -3.70 -19.09 -9.85
C LEU A 74 -4.02 -19.26 -8.36
N LEU A 75 -4.19 -18.16 -7.64
CA LEU A 75 -4.56 -18.14 -6.23
C LEU A 75 -5.79 -17.24 -5.98
N PRO A 76 -6.57 -17.52 -4.94
CA PRO A 76 -7.61 -16.59 -4.49
C PRO A 76 -6.98 -15.34 -3.87
N ARG A 77 -7.76 -14.25 -3.79
CA ARG A 77 -7.38 -13.06 -3.05
C ARG A 77 -7.23 -13.40 -1.57
N VAL A 78 -6.04 -13.15 -1.02
CA VAL A 78 -5.78 -13.26 0.42
C VAL A 78 -5.37 -11.89 0.95
N PRO A 79 -6.10 -11.33 1.93
CA PRO A 79 -5.69 -10.10 2.61
C PRO A 79 -4.33 -10.28 3.30
N VAL A 80 -3.45 -9.28 3.21
CA VAL A 80 -2.08 -9.36 3.76
C VAL A 80 -1.82 -8.22 4.74
N VAL A 81 -1.39 -8.56 5.95
CA VAL A 81 -0.78 -7.64 6.92
C VAL A 81 0.71 -7.91 6.99
N MET A 82 1.52 -6.88 6.82
CA MET A 82 2.99 -6.97 6.89
C MET A 82 3.49 -6.49 8.26
N LEU A 83 4.42 -7.23 8.84
CA LEU A 83 5.11 -6.82 10.07
C LEU A 83 6.44 -6.17 9.70
N LEU A 84 6.63 -4.93 10.14
CA LEU A 84 7.81 -4.11 9.84
C LEU A 84 8.65 -3.91 11.10
N ASP A 85 9.97 -3.97 10.96
CA ASP A 85 10.87 -3.68 12.09
C ASP A 85 11.04 -2.18 12.31
N ARG A 86 10.89 -1.37 11.26
CA ARG A 86 11.13 0.08 11.30
C ARG A 86 10.13 0.83 10.45
N SER A 87 9.81 2.05 10.86
CA SER A 87 8.92 2.94 10.10
C SER A 87 9.45 3.33 8.71
N VAL A 88 10.78 3.31 8.53
CA VAL A 88 11.38 3.57 7.19
C VAL A 88 11.04 2.47 6.18
N ASP A 89 10.65 1.28 6.63
CA ASP A 89 10.31 0.15 5.76
C ASP A 89 8.85 0.19 5.24
N ILE A 90 8.05 1.18 5.66
CA ILE A 90 6.63 1.36 5.22
C ILE A 90 6.52 1.39 3.68
N HIS A 91 7.50 1.96 2.99
CA HIS A 91 7.48 2.01 1.53
C HIS A 91 7.52 0.61 0.88
N LEU A 92 8.11 -0.39 1.55
CA LEU A 92 8.14 -1.78 1.08
C LEU A 92 6.76 -2.41 1.17
N ALA A 93 6.04 -2.20 2.29
CA ALA A 93 4.67 -2.68 2.46
C ALA A 93 3.73 -2.05 1.41
N LYS A 94 3.81 -0.74 1.21
CA LYS A 94 3.05 -0.04 0.16
C LYS A 94 3.34 -0.59 -1.23
N ARG A 95 4.62 -0.75 -1.56
CA ARG A 95 5.06 -1.21 -2.88
C ARG A 95 4.65 -2.64 -3.18
N SER A 96 4.54 -3.49 -2.16
CA SER A 96 4.08 -4.87 -2.30
C SER A 96 2.57 -5.01 -2.44
N ALA A 97 1.81 -3.92 -2.29
CA ALA A 97 0.35 -3.93 -2.21
C ALA A 97 -0.19 -4.77 -1.04
N ALA A 98 0.48 -4.68 0.13
CA ALA A 98 -0.07 -5.19 1.38
C ALA A 98 -1.32 -4.39 1.76
N ASP A 99 -2.34 -5.06 2.32
CA ASP A 99 -3.60 -4.43 2.73
C ASP A 99 -3.44 -3.69 4.06
N GLY A 100 -2.40 -4.02 4.84
CA GLY A 100 -2.06 -3.32 6.06
C GLY A 100 -0.65 -3.62 6.53
N TRP A 101 -0.18 -2.86 7.52
CA TRP A 101 1.09 -3.12 8.18
C TRP A 101 1.10 -2.67 9.63
N LEU A 102 1.89 -3.37 10.43
CA LEU A 102 2.21 -3.09 11.82
C LEU A 102 3.71 -2.86 11.95
N ILE A 103 4.10 -1.93 12.83
CA ILE A 103 5.51 -1.70 13.15
C ILE A 103 5.80 -2.32 14.51
N LYS A 104 6.85 -3.14 14.59
CA LYS A 104 7.32 -3.73 15.85
C LYS A 104 7.86 -2.63 16.79
N PRO A 105 7.69 -2.74 18.12
CA PRO A 105 7.17 -3.89 18.83
C PRO A 105 5.66 -4.06 18.67
N LEU A 106 5.20 -5.32 18.64
CA LEU A 106 3.81 -5.64 18.45
C LEU A 106 3.02 -5.45 19.76
N ASP A 107 1.75 -5.07 19.62
CA ASP A 107 0.80 -4.93 20.71
C ASP A 107 -0.47 -5.72 20.41
N PRO A 108 -1.01 -6.49 21.37
CA PRO A 108 -2.17 -7.36 21.13
C PRO A 108 -3.42 -6.63 20.61
N LEU A 109 -3.66 -5.38 21.08
CA LEU A 109 -4.82 -4.62 20.62
C LEU A 109 -4.63 -4.12 19.20
N ARG A 110 -3.41 -3.68 18.86
CA ARG A 110 -3.04 -3.25 17.50
C ARG A 110 -3.13 -4.42 16.52
N ILE A 111 -2.60 -5.60 16.91
CA ILE A 111 -2.68 -6.83 16.10
C ILE A 111 -4.15 -7.17 15.81
N ARG A 112 -5.00 -7.24 16.83
CA ARG A 112 -6.43 -7.53 16.66
C ARG A 112 -7.13 -6.52 15.75
N ARG A 113 -6.87 -5.22 15.96
CA ARG A 113 -7.45 -4.16 15.14
C ARG A 113 -7.01 -4.29 13.69
N ALA A 114 -5.72 -4.49 13.43
CA ALA A 114 -5.19 -4.64 12.07
C ALA A 114 -5.85 -5.83 11.37
N VAL A 115 -5.83 -7.01 11.99
CA VAL A 115 -6.40 -8.23 11.43
C VAL A 115 -7.89 -8.09 11.16
N THR A 116 -8.66 -7.57 12.13
CA THR A 116 -10.12 -7.39 11.97
C THR A 116 -10.45 -6.39 10.86
N THR A 117 -9.72 -5.26 10.80
CA THR A 117 -9.94 -4.23 9.77
C THR A 117 -9.65 -4.78 8.38
N VAL A 118 -8.54 -5.50 8.22
CA VAL A 118 -8.10 -6.00 6.93
C VAL A 118 -8.98 -7.16 6.45
N ILE A 119 -9.41 -8.06 7.33
CA ILE A 119 -10.39 -9.11 6.98
C ILE A 119 -11.73 -8.51 6.54
N ALA A 120 -12.15 -7.40 7.14
CA ALA A 120 -13.37 -6.69 6.75
C ALA A 120 -13.22 -5.92 5.41
N GLY A 121 -12.09 -6.03 4.74
CA GLY A 121 -11.80 -5.34 3.46
C GLY A 121 -11.30 -3.91 3.62
N GLY A 122 -11.02 -3.47 4.85
CA GLY A 122 -10.39 -2.18 5.12
C GLY A 122 -8.87 -2.23 4.98
N THR A 123 -8.23 -1.07 5.19
CA THR A 123 -6.77 -0.94 5.23
C THR A 123 -6.32 -0.51 6.62
N TYR A 124 -5.27 -1.13 7.13
CA TYR A 124 -4.67 -0.76 8.42
C TYR A 124 -3.23 -0.30 8.23
N THR A 125 -2.94 0.95 8.59
CA THR A 125 -1.64 1.57 8.36
C THR A 125 -1.09 2.23 9.62
N GLU A 126 0.18 2.00 9.92
CA GLU A 126 0.90 2.64 11.02
C GLU A 126 2.03 3.53 10.53
N GLY A 127 2.39 4.52 11.33
CA GLY A 127 3.55 5.39 11.05
C GLY A 127 3.36 6.35 9.88
N LEU A 128 2.15 6.47 9.34
CA LEU A 128 1.79 7.56 8.46
C LEU A 128 1.16 8.68 9.30
N PRO A 129 1.44 9.96 9.01
CA PRO A 129 0.57 11.01 9.51
C PRO A 129 -0.85 10.67 9.02
N GLU A 130 -1.80 10.67 9.93
CA GLU A 130 -3.20 10.50 9.62
C GLU A 130 -3.54 11.47 8.49
N ALA A 131 -3.85 10.95 7.31
CA ALA A 131 -4.35 11.78 6.24
C ALA A 131 -5.62 12.41 6.79
N ALA A 132 -5.59 13.73 6.98
CA ALA A 132 -6.76 14.49 7.37
C ALA A 132 -7.93 14.01 6.51
N ALA A 133 -9.00 13.58 7.16
CA ALA A 133 -10.24 13.25 6.49
C ALA A 133 -10.55 14.40 5.52
N PRO A 134 -11.02 14.12 4.29
CA PRO A 134 -11.38 15.20 3.39
C PRO A 134 -12.43 16.05 4.09
N ASP A 135 -12.02 17.27 4.44
CA ASP A 135 -12.89 18.28 5.00
C ASP A 135 -13.91 18.63 3.88
N THR A 136 -15.09 18.08 3.98
CA THR A 136 -16.24 18.47 3.15
C THR A 136 -16.76 19.80 3.67
N ALA A 137 -15.93 20.83 3.59
CA ALA A 137 -16.39 22.20 3.64
C ALA A 137 -16.81 22.58 2.23
N VAL A 138 -18.08 22.41 1.95
CA VAL A 138 -18.78 23.11 0.88
C VAL A 138 -18.75 24.60 1.21
N ASP A 139 -17.80 25.31 0.62
CA ASP A 139 -17.90 26.76 0.60
C ASP A 139 -18.67 27.18 -0.65
N ALA A 140 -19.82 27.77 -0.38
CA ALA A 140 -20.71 28.33 -1.37
C ALA A 140 -20.05 29.58 -1.99
N PRO A 141 -20.27 29.87 -3.29
CA PRO A 141 -19.70 31.05 -3.90
C PRO A 141 -20.46 32.29 -3.48
N ASP A 142 -19.79 33.22 -2.85
CA ASP A 142 -20.32 34.57 -2.66
C ASP A 142 -20.17 35.38 -3.94
N ALA A 143 -21.30 35.69 -4.55
CA ALA A 143 -21.40 36.56 -5.69
C ALA A 143 -21.50 38.00 -5.17
N ALA A 144 -20.58 38.85 -5.57
CA ALA A 144 -20.82 40.25 -5.90
C ALA A 144 -19.52 41.08 -5.83
N ASN A 145 -18.96 41.46 -6.91
CA ASN A 145 -18.87 42.88 -7.31
C ASN A 145 -18.06 43.08 -8.59
N ALA A 146 -18.72 43.47 -9.64
CA ALA A 146 -18.19 44.30 -10.72
C ALA A 146 -18.85 45.69 -10.54
N PRO A 147 -18.50 46.80 -11.18
CA PRO A 147 -17.54 47.01 -12.24
C PRO A 147 -16.64 48.26 -12.04
N ASP A 148 -15.67 48.55 -12.86
CA ASP A 148 -15.62 49.85 -13.53
C ASP A 148 -14.62 49.88 -14.71
N ALA A 149 -15.01 50.64 -15.69
CA ALA A 149 -14.47 50.82 -17.01
C ALA A 149 -13.33 51.86 -17.05
N GLY A 150 -12.49 51.79 -18.11
CA GLY A 150 -11.58 52.86 -18.46
C GLY A 150 -10.56 52.38 -19.48
N ASP A 151 -10.91 52.48 -20.69
CA ASP A 151 -10.51 53.38 -21.78
C ASP A 151 -9.13 53.12 -22.42
N GLY A 152 -9.19 52.83 -23.72
CA GLY A 152 -8.07 52.53 -24.62
C GLY A 152 -7.27 53.80 -25.08
N PRO A 153 -6.71 53.89 -26.29
CA PRO A 153 -6.13 52.91 -27.18
C PRO A 153 -4.70 53.31 -27.62
N SER A 154 -3.93 52.46 -28.29
CA SER A 154 -3.05 52.84 -29.41
C SER A 154 -2.18 51.70 -29.92
N ASP A 155 -2.46 51.28 -31.11
CA ASP A 155 -1.61 50.64 -32.12
C ASP A 155 -0.55 51.65 -32.64
N PRO A 156 0.57 51.34 -33.39
CA PRO A 156 0.65 50.32 -34.44
C PRO A 156 2.00 49.54 -34.54
N ALA A 157 1.94 48.46 -35.31
CA ALA A 157 3.07 47.78 -35.96
C ALA A 157 3.79 48.71 -37.01
N PRO A 158 4.84 48.33 -37.78
CA PRO A 158 5.29 47.01 -38.23
C PRO A 158 6.84 46.87 -38.47
N GLY A 159 7.24 45.74 -39.03
CA GLY A 159 8.56 45.54 -39.70
C GLY A 159 9.07 44.12 -39.49
N ALA A 160 8.84 43.17 -40.30
CA ALA A 160 9.45 42.79 -41.57
C ALA A 160 10.96 42.47 -41.42
N GLU A 161 11.33 41.21 -41.58
CA GLU A 161 12.13 40.65 -42.66
C GLU A 161 12.74 39.29 -42.28
N SER A 162 12.41 38.29 -43.07
CA SER A 162 13.26 37.12 -43.32
C SER A 162 14.31 37.54 -44.38
N PRO A 163 15.46 36.86 -44.66
CA PRO A 163 15.40 35.53 -45.23
C PRO A 163 16.65 34.63 -45.05
N THR A 164 16.44 33.34 -45.37
CA THR A 164 17.25 32.37 -46.17
C THR A 164 18.72 32.07 -45.84
N GLY A 165 19.04 30.80 -46.01
CA GLY A 165 20.35 30.20 -46.27
C GLY A 165 20.45 28.78 -45.68
N GLU A 166 20.03 27.71 -46.26
CA GLU A 166 20.53 26.85 -47.35
C GLU A 166 21.98 26.35 -47.15
N THR A 167 22.06 25.06 -47.28
CA THR A 167 23.01 24.08 -47.82
C THR A 167 23.65 23.22 -46.76
N ALA A 168 23.34 21.94 -46.74
CA ALA A 168 23.78 20.81 -47.58
C ALA A 168 25.18 20.28 -47.23
N THR A 169 25.19 18.97 -47.07
CA THR A 169 26.15 18.01 -47.62
C THR A 169 27.14 17.32 -46.66
N THR A 170 26.91 16.03 -46.55
CA THR A 170 27.82 14.89 -46.74
C THR A 170 28.96 14.68 -45.73
N GLY A 171 28.97 13.46 -45.25
CA GLY A 171 30.07 12.73 -44.65
C GLY A 171 29.54 11.46 -44.02
#